data_4aad996b896a60cb8901f47a53d75d9a
#
_entry.id   4aad996b896a60cb8901f47a53d75d9a
#
_cell.length_a   1.000
_cell.length_b   1.000
_cell.length_c   1.000
_cell.angle_alpha   90.00
_cell.angle_beta   90.00
_cell.angle_gamma   90.00
#
_symmetry.space_group_name_H-M   'P 1'
#
loop_
_entity.id
_entity.type
_entity.pdbx_description
1 polymer ?
#
loop_
_entity_poly.entity_id
_entity_poly.type
_entity_poly.pdbx_seq_one_letter_code
_entity_poly.pdbx_strand_id
1 'polypeptide(L)'
;MEYICLTVAFAALGFSVFTFSIHQRMIKKMRRQLDEGYLSEEARNLLAQKKAFLVAFISRTNDPNKIQLNIRNDGLATATNIRFKFNHPQSGNDVSETLLITAASNSEIKASEFIVINITFTDQTPNVSHIRLYWDDAYKKKNQRRQFLQLKL
;
A
#
# COMPACT_ATOMS: atom_id res chain seq x y z
N MET A 1 -24.05 43.13 -37.51
CA MET A 1 -23.60 43.26 -36.09
C MET A 1 -23.70 41.96 -35.30
N GLU A 2 -24.61 41.06 -35.60
CA GLU A 2 -24.81 39.78 -34.87
C GLU A 2 -23.60 38.85 -34.92
N TYR A 3 -22.92 38.74 -36.06
CA TYR A 3 -21.75 37.83 -36.18
C TYR A 3 -20.55 38.24 -35.33
N ILE A 4 -20.39 39.54 -35.07
CA ILE A 4 -19.31 40.09 -34.23
C ILE A 4 -19.55 39.70 -32.77
N CYS A 5 -20.79 39.80 -32.30
CA CYS A 5 -21.14 39.39 -30.92
C CYS A 5 -20.93 37.89 -30.71
N LEU A 6 -21.26 37.08 -31.71
CA LEU A 6 -21.10 35.61 -31.66
C LEU A 6 -19.61 35.21 -31.58
N THR A 7 -18.76 35.82 -32.40
CA THR A 7 -17.31 35.55 -32.41
C THR A 7 -16.64 35.97 -31.09
N VAL A 8 -17.03 37.07 -30.50
CA VAL A 8 -16.53 37.52 -29.19
C VAL A 8 -16.96 36.57 -28.08
N ALA A 9 -18.20 36.09 -28.11
CA ALA A 9 -18.70 35.14 -27.14
C ALA A 9 -17.93 33.76 -27.20
N PHE A 10 -17.66 33.24 -28.38
CA PHE A 10 -16.85 32.01 -28.55
C PHE A 10 -15.41 32.23 -28.12
N ALA A 11 -14.79 33.34 -28.39
CA ALA A 11 -13.44 33.69 -27.93
C ALA A 11 -13.36 33.75 -26.40
N ALA A 12 -14.34 34.38 -25.75
CA ALA A 12 -14.42 34.45 -24.29
C ALA A 12 -14.60 33.05 -23.64
N LEU A 13 -15.44 32.21 -24.22
CA LEU A 13 -15.65 30.84 -23.76
C LEU A 13 -14.37 30.01 -23.91
N GLY A 14 -13.68 30.08 -25.03
CA GLY A 14 -12.39 29.40 -25.26
C GLY A 14 -11.32 29.87 -24.27
N PHE A 15 -11.23 31.16 -23.99
CA PHE A 15 -10.30 31.69 -23.00
C PHE A 15 -10.63 31.24 -21.58
N SER A 16 -11.90 31.15 -21.22
CA SER A 16 -12.35 30.63 -19.91
C SER A 16 -12.00 29.19 -19.71
N VAL A 17 -12.21 28.30 -20.70
CA VAL A 17 -11.83 26.89 -20.63
C VAL A 17 -10.32 26.72 -20.57
N PHE A 18 -9.57 27.54 -21.31
CA PHE A 18 -8.11 27.48 -21.29
C PHE A 18 -7.54 27.91 -19.94
N THR A 19 -8.00 29.02 -19.36
CA THR A 19 -7.58 29.46 -18.02
C THR A 19 -7.95 28.47 -16.93
N PHE A 20 -9.12 27.86 -16.99
CA PHE A 20 -9.53 26.81 -16.08
C PHE A 20 -8.59 25.57 -16.15
N SER A 21 -8.22 25.15 -17.36
CA SER A 21 -7.31 24.01 -17.58
C SER A 21 -5.90 24.29 -17.04
N ILE A 22 -5.37 25.50 -17.22
CA ILE A 22 -4.09 25.92 -16.65
C ILE A 22 -4.16 25.92 -15.12
N HIS A 23 -5.24 26.46 -14.56
CA HIS A 23 -5.44 26.52 -13.12
C HIS A 23 -5.48 25.11 -12.49
N GLN A 24 -6.18 24.18 -13.11
CA GLN A 24 -6.23 22.78 -12.69
C GLN A 24 -4.84 22.09 -12.75
N ARG A 25 -4.04 22.36 -13.78
CA ARG A 25 -2.67 21.84 -13.88
C ARG A 25 -1.75 22.44 -12.80
N MET A 26 -1.90 23.74 -12.51
CA MET A 26 -1.13 24.43 -11.48
C MET A 26 -1.46 23.90 -10.08
N ILE A 27 -2.74 23.68 -9.77
CA ILE A 27 -3.18 23.07 -8.50
C ILE A 27 -2.62 21.65 -8.35
N LYS A 28 -2.64 20.83 -9.42
CA LYS A 28 -2.04 19.48 -9.39
C LYS A 28 -0.53 19.53 -9.16
N LYS A 29 0.16 20.50 -9.76
CA LYS A 29 1.61 20.69 -9.57
C LYS A 29 1.93 21.16 -8.15
N MET A 30 1.18 22.11 -7.61
CA MET A 30 1.33 22.55 -6.21
C MET A 30 1.04 21.41 -5.21
N ARG A 31 0.02 20.60 -5.44
CA ARG A 31 -0.25 19.42 -4.60
C ARG A 31 0.92 18.44 -4.60
N ARG A 32 1.51 18.16 -5.76
CA ARG A 32 2.71 17.29 -5.84
C ARG A 32 3.90 17.90 -5.08
N GLN A 33 4.13 19.21 -5.22
CA GLN A 33 5.22 19.89 -4.52
C GLN A 33 4.99 19.91 -2.99
N LEU A 34 3.74 20.04 -2.54
CA LEU A 34 3.37 19.90 -1.13
C LEU A 34 3.57 18.47 -0.63
N ASP A 35 3.28 17.46 -1.46
CA ASP A 35 3.51 16.05 -1.10
C ASP A 35 5.00 15.67 -1.08
N GLU A 36 5.84 16.31 -1.90
CA GLU A 36 7.24 15.90 -2.14
C GLU A 36 8.29 16.66 -1.31
N GLY A 37 8.00 17.83 -0.74
CA GLY A 37 9.11 18.56 -0.12
C GLY A 37 8.83 19.77 0.76
N TYR A 38 7.62 20.32 0.77
CA TYR A 38 7.35 21.58 1.46
C TYR A 38 6.36 21.50 2.63
N LEU A 39 6.02 20.27 3.04
CA LEU A 39 5.22 20.10 4.26
C LEU A 39 6.05 20.56 5.45
N SER A 40 5.49 21.45 6.26
CA SER A 40 6.04 21.77 7.57
C SER A 40 6.24 20.46 8.37
N GLU A 41 7.17 20.45 9.30
CA GLU A 41 7.45 19.28 10.13
C GLU A 41 6.18 18.78 10.86
N GLU A 42 5.33 19.70 11.27
CA GLU A 42 4.02 19.40 11.87
C GLU A 42 3.08 18.66 10.90
N ALA A 43 2.99 19.11 9.65
CA ALA A 43 2.16 18.45 8.66
C ALA A 43 2.69 17.06 8.29
N ARG A 44 4.03 16.87 8.27
CA ARG A 44 4.65 15.55 8.10
C ARG A 44 4.31 14.62 9.26
N ASN A 45 4.39 15.11 10.50
CA ASN A 45 4.07 14.35 11.69
C ASN A 45 2.58 13.97 11.73
N LEU A 46 1.67 14.88 11.38
CA LEU A 46 0.24 14.59 11.28
C LEU A 46 -0.07 13.55 10.19
N LEU A 47 0.63 13.61 9.06
CA LEU A 47 0.49 12.58 8.01
C LEU A 47 1.08 11.24 8.45
N ALA A 48 2.20 11.24 9.15
CA ALA A 48 2.81 10.03 9.70
C ALA A 48 1.88 9.33 10.69
N GLN A 49 1.16 10.08 11.54
CA GLN A 49 0.16 9.55 12.47
C GLN A 49 -1.01 8.84 11.78
N LYS A 50 -1.27 9.14 10.50
CA LYS A 50 -2.34 8.50 9.71
C LYS A 50 -1.87 7.30 8.91
N LYS A 51 -0.57 6.98 8.91
CA LYS A 51 0.00 5.90 8.11
C LYS A 51 0.30 4.67 8.94
N ALA A 52 -0.19 3.53 8.49
CA ALA A 52 0.27 2.23 8.94
C ALA A 52 1.45 1.75 8.08
N PHE A 53 2.34 0.96 8.67
CA PHE A 53 3.50 0.42 7.98
C PHE A 53 3.71 -1.05 8.36
N LEU A 54 3.22 -1.96 7.52
CA LEU A 54 3.30 -3.38 7.79
C LEU A 54 4.65 -3.96 7.40
N VAL A 55 5.23 -4.74 8.29
CA VAL A 55 6.46 -5.50 8.11
C VAL A 55 6.20 -6.96 8.41
N ALA A 56 6.64 -7.86 7.53
CA ALA A 56 6.55 -9.28 7.73
C ALA A 56 7.92 -9.85 8.09
N PHE A 57 7.96 -10.76 9.06
CA PHE A 57 9.15 -11.54 9.39
C PHE A 57 8.77 -12.95 9.79
N ILE A 58 9.72 -13.86 9.68
CA ILE A 58 9.52 -15.28 9.95
C ILE A 58 10.19 -15.63 11.27
N SER A 59 9.46 -16.34 12.10
CA SER A 59 9.98 -17.04 13.28
C SER A 59 9.91 -18.54 13.03
N ARG A 60 10.95 -19.27 13.41
CA ARG A 60 10.99 -20.72 13.32
C ARG A 60 10.21 -21.34 14.45
N THR A 61 9.69 -22.51 14.17
CA THR A 61 9.10 -23.40 15.18
C THR A 61 10.03 -24.59 15.41
N ASN A 62 9.74 -25.41 16.41
CA ASN A 62 10.45 -26.65 16.65
C ASN A 62 10.17 -27.73 15.56
N ASP A 63 9.15 -27.53 14.74
CA ASP A 63 8.79 -28.39 13.62
C ASP A 63 9.43 -27.82 12.33
N PRO A 64 10.34 -28.56 11.66
CA PRO A 64 11.04 -28.09 10.46
C PRO A 64 10.08 -27.78 9.29
N ASN A 65 8.88 -28.35 9.30
CA ASN A 65 7.86 -28.12 8.27
C ASN A 65 6.93 -26.95 8.58
N LYS A 66 7.15 -26.25 9.69
CA LYS A 66 6.29 -25.13 10.12
C LYS A 66 7.10 -23.88 10.42
N ILE A 67 6.53 -22.76 10.07
CA ILE A 67 7.02 -21.44 10.46
C ILE A 67 5.87 -20.59 11.00
N GLN A 68 6.22 -19.54 11.70
CA GLN A 68 5.32 -18.46 12.06
C GLN A 68 5.65 -17.24 11.21
N LEU A 69 4.67 -16.78 10.44
CA LEU A 69 4.71 -15.49 9.79
C LEU A 69 4.17 -14.45 10.78
N ASN A 70 5.01 -13.52 11.15
CA ASN A 70 4.65 -12.40 12.00
C ASN A 70 4.48 -11.17 11.11
N ILE A 71 3.33 -10.50 11.17
CA ILE A 71 3.09 -9.24 10.49
C ILE A 71 2.90 -8.18 11.55
N ARG A 72 3.85 -7.25 11.64
CA ARG A 72 3.88 -6.16 12.62
C ARG A 72 3.56 -4.83 11.95
N ASN A 73 2.85 -3.98 12.66
CA ASN A 73 2.61 -2.62 12.24
C ASN A 73 3.60 -1.67 12.92
N ASP A 74 4.63 -1.26 12.18
CA ASP A 74 5.64 -0.29 12.61
C ASP A 74 5.19 1.18 12.37
N GLY A 75 3.98 1.38 11.82
CA GLY A 75 3.38 2.70 11.64
C GLY A 75 2.61 3.16 12.87
N LEU A 76 2.12 4.40 12.82
CA LEU A 76 1.40 5.05 13.92
C LEU A 76 -0.13 4.91 13.80
N ALA A 77 -0.64 4.55 12.63
CA ALA A 77 -2.07 4.31 12.40
C ALA A 77 -2.41 2.83 12.47
N THR A 78 -3.66 2.51 12.74
CA THR A 78 -4.19 1.16 12.62
C THR A 78 -4.25 0.73 11.15
N ALA A 79 -3.71 -0.45 10.84
CA ALA A 79 -3.90 -1.11 9.56
C ALA A 79 -5.17 -1.96 9.61
N THR A 80 -6.02 -1.85 8.61
CA THR A 80 -7.28 -2.61 8.47
C THR A 80 -7.34 -3.33 7.14
N ASN A 81 -8.27 -4.27 6.96
CA ASN A 81 -8.44 -5.05 5.74
C ASN A 81 -7.14 -5.73 5.27
N ILE A 82 -6.41 -6.32 6.21
CA ILE A 82 -5.09 -6.89 5.97
C ILE A 82 -5.23 -8.16 5.17
N ARG A 83 -4.50 -8.22 4.06
CA ARG A 83 -4.40 -9.38 3.19
C ARG A 83 -2.95 -9.58 2.78
N PHE A 84 -2.57 -10.80 2.51
CA PHE A 84 -1.25 -11.10 2.00
C PHE A 84 -1.29 -12.20 0.95
N LYS A 85 -0.27 -12.24 0.11
CA LYS A 85 -0.05 -13.27 -0.89
C LYS A 85 1.43 -13.61 -0.96
N PHE A 86 1.72 -14.89 -1.16
CA PHE A 86 3.06 -15.34 -1.46
C PHE A 86 3.23 -15.50 -2.96
N ASN A 87 4.32 -14.99 -3.49
CA ASN A 87 4.63 -15.07 -4.92
C ASN A 87 6.00 -15.72 -5.11
N HIS A 88 6.11 -16.58 -6.11
CA HIS A 88 7.38 -17.16 -6.52
C HIS A 88 8.36 -16.06 -6.92
N PRO A 89 9.65 -16.10 -6.45
CA PRO A 89 10.57 -14.98 -6.63
C PRO A 89 10.92 -14.68 -8.09
N GLN A 90 10.98 -15.70 -8.95
CA GLN A 90 11.35 -15.57 -10.36
C GLN A 90 10.13 -15.39 -11.26
N SER A 91 9.12 -16.26 -11.14
CA SER A 91 7.94 -16.22 -12.03
C SER A 91 6.89 -15.19 -11.61
N GLY A 92 6.91 -14.75 -10.34
CA GLY A 92 5.88 -13.87 -9.80
C GLY A 92 4.51 -14.52 -9.58
N ASN A 93 4.38 -15.83 -9.88
CA ASN A 93 3.13 -16.57 -9.72
C ASN A 93 2.74 -16.67 -8.24
N ASP A 94 1.44 -16.70 -7.96
CA ASP A 94 0.91 -16.92 -6.62
C ASP A 94 1.20 -18.37 -6.19
N VAL A 95 1.88 -18.53 -5.07
CA VAL A 95 2.22 -19.83 -4.48
C VAL A 95 1.51 -20.04 -3.14
N SER A 96 0.52 -19.22 -2.82
CA SER A 96 -0.23 -19.32 -1.56
C SER A 96 -0.94 -20.68 -1.43
N GLU A 97 -1.31 -21.30 -2.54
CA GLU A 97 -1.94 -22.62 -2.56
C GLU A 97 -1.01 -23.76 -2.13
N THR A 98 0.31 -23.55 -2.20
CA THR A 98 1.32 -24.54 -1.74
C THR A 98 1.58 -24.45 -0.24
N LEU A 99 0.87 -23.58 0.46
CA LEU A 99 1.02 -23.31 1.88
C LEU A 99 -0.28 -23.59 2.61
N LEU A 100 -0.23 -24.39 3.66
CA LEU A 100 -1.35 -24.54 4.58
C LEU A 100 -1.29 -23.39 5.59
N ILE A 101 -2.16 -22.38 5.42
CA ILE A 101 -2.19 -21.19 6.23
C ILE A 101 -3.32 -21.29 7.25
N THR A 102 -2.96 -21.32 8.52
CA THR A 102 -3.92 -21.19 9.61
C THR A 102 -3.90 -19.73 10.05
N ALA A 103 -4.78 -18.92 9.47
CA ALA A 103 -4.86 -17.49 9.77
C ALA A 103 -5.57 -17.24 11.11
N ALA A 104 -4.97 -16.41 11.95
CA ALA A 104 -5.74 -15.67 12.91
C ALA A 104 -6.57 -14.62 12.15
N SER A 105 -7.88 -14.61 12.31
CA SER A 105 -8.82 -13.74 11.58
C SER A 105 -8.80 -12.29 12.09
N ASN A 106 -7.63 -11.71 12.34
CA ASN A 106 -7.57 -10.31 12.73
C ASN A 106 -7.59 -9.44 11.47
N SER A 107 -8.69 -8.74 11.28
CA SER A 107 -8.84 -7.79 10.18
C SER A 107 -8.08 -6.47 10.41
N GLU A 108 -7.50 -6.27 11.61
CA GLU A 108 -6.78 -5.05 11.96
C GLU A 108 -5.54 -5.31 12.83
N ILE A 109 -4.54 -4.43 12.70
CA ILE A 109 -3.34 -4.40 13.54
C ILE A 109 -3.11 -2.94 13.95
N LYS A 110 -3.18 -2.66 15.25
CA LYS A 110 -2.90 -1.32 15.79
C LYS A 110 -1.40 -1.01 15.72
N ALA A 111 -1.05 0.24 15.98
CA ALA A 111 0.35 0.68 16.06
C ALA A 111 1.13 -0.19 17.06
N SER A 112 2.32 -0.64 16.67
CA SER A 112 3.22 -1.51 17.45
C SER A 112 2.68 -2.91 17.78
N GLU A 113 1.49 -3.28 17.35
CA GLU A 113 0.96 -4.64 17.48
C GLU A 113 1.41 -5.53 16.32
N PHE A 114 1.25 -6.83 16.50
CA PHE A 114 1.53 -7.83 15.47
C PHE A 114 0.51 -8.96 15.51
N ILE A 115 0.38 -9.65 14.40
CA ILE A 115 -0.36 -10.91 14.29
C ILE A 115 0.59 -12.04 13.94
N VAL A 116 0.27 -13.23 14.43
CA VAL A 116 1.02 -14.47 14.16
C VAL A 116 0.18 -15.41 13.32
N ILE A 117 0.74 -15.88 12.22
CA ILE A 117 0.08 -16.78 11.28
C ILE A 117 0.94 -18.03 11.17
N ASN A 118 0.39 -19.17 11.50
CA ASN A 118 1.10 -20.44 11.36
C ASN A 118 1.01 -20.92 9.90
N ILE A 119 2.15 -21.27 9.33
CA ILE A 119 2.28 -21.76 7.96
C ILE A 119 2.94 -23.11 8.01
N THR A 120 2.30 -24.12 7.38
CA THR A 120 2.87 -25.44 7.19
C THR A 120 3.30 -25.58 5.73
N PHE A 121 4.52 -26.04 5.51
CA PHE A 121 5.08 -26.26 4.17
C PHE A 121 4.54 -27.55 3.57
N THR A 122 4.42 -27.54 2.25
CA THR A 122 4.28 -28.75 1.42
C THR A 122 5.58 -28.98 0.65
N ASP A 123 5.70 -30.14 0.01
CA ASP A 123 6.87 -30.46 -0.82
C ASP A 123 7.07 -29.48 -1.98
N GLN A 124 5.98 -28.86 -2.43
CA GLN A 124 5.99 -27.86 -3.50
C GLN A 124 6.32 -26.44 -3.04
N THR A 125 6.45 -26.20 -1.73
CA THR A 125 6.74 -24.86 -1.20
C THR A 125 8.16 -24.46 -1.58
N PRO A 126 8.35 -23.30 -2.26
CA PRO A 126 9.68 -22.83 -2.63
C PRO A 126 10.48 -22.40 -1.40
N ASN A 127 11.82 -22.53 -1.48
CA ASN A 127 12.71 -22.13 -0.38
C ASN A 127 12.64 -20.63 -0.07
N VAL A 128 12.33 -19.85 -1.07
CA VAL A 128 12.30 -18.40 -1.01
C VAL A 128 11.04 -17.88 -1.68
N SER A 129 10.43 -16.86 -1.13
CA SER A 129 9.23 -16.26 -1.68
C SER A 129 9.22 -14.75 -1.47
N HIS A 130 8.39 -14.08 -2.25
CA HIS A 130 8.02 -12.71 -1.96
C HIS A 130 6.65 -12.71 -1.30
N ILE A 131 6.53 -12.03 -0.16
CA ILE A 131 5.22 -11.70 0.40
C ILE A 131 4.80 -10.34 -0.13
N ARG A 132 3.54 -10.25 -0.53
CA ARG A 132 2.88 -8.99 -0.85
C ARG A 132 1.79 -8.75 0.18
N LEU A 133 1.99 -7.72 0.99
CA LEU A 133 1.04 -7.27 1.99
C LEU A 133 0.14 -6.21 1.39
N TYR A 134 -1.15 -6.24 1.75
CA TYR A 134 -2.15 -5.24 1.39
C TYR A 134 -2.89 -4.82 2.64
N TRP A 135 -3.17 -3.53 2.78
CA TRP A 135 -3.95 -2.98 3.91
C TRP A 135 -4.56 -1.64 3.56
N ASP A 136 -5.49 -1.23 4.37
CA ASP A 136 -6.06 0.11 4.40
C ASP A 136 -5.62 0.81 5.69
N ASP A 137 -5.46 2.14 5.64
CA ASP A 137 -5.23 2.96 6.83
C ASP A 137 -5.99 4.30 6.72
N ALA A 138 -5.83 5.16 7.72
CA ALA A 138 -6.49 6.46 7.76
C ALA A 138 -5.98 7.44 6.68
N TYR A 139 -4.80 7.19 6.12
CA TYR A 139 -4.21 8.02 5.07
C TYR A 139 -4.64 7.57 3.68
N LYS A 140 -4.65 6.25 3.42
CA LYS A 140 -4.90 5.70 2.08
C LYS A 140 -5.55 4.32 2.15
N LYS A 141 -6.45 4.06 1.21
CA LYS A 141 -6.95 2.70 0.93
C LYS A 141 -6.04 1.99 -0.07
N LYS A 142 -6.02 0.65 0.00
CA LYS A 142 -5.24 -0.22 -0.90
C LYS A 142 -3.73 0.06 -0.86
N ASN A 143 -3.18 0.26 0.33
CA ASN A 143 -1.73 0.23 0.50
C ASN A 143 -1.18 -1.13 0.12
N GLN A 144 0.06 -1.16 -0.37
CA GLN A 144 0.73 -2.42 -0.65
C GLN A 144 2.22 -2.31 -0.38
N ARG A 145 2.81 -3.45 0.02
CA ARG A 145 4.25 -3.61 0.20
C ARG A 145 4.67 -4.98 -0.26
N ARG A 146 5.77 -5.05 -0.99
CA ARG A 146 6.44 -6.30 -1.35
C ARG A 146 7.68 -6.46 -0.48
N GLN A 147 7.85 -7.64 0.07
CA GLN A 147 9.00 -8.00 0.90
C GLN A 147 9.49 -9.39 0.53
N PHE A 148 10.78 -9.58 0.58
CA PHE A 148 11.43 -10.87 0.35
C PHE A 148 11.50 -11.64 1.68
N LEU A 149 11.14 -12.93 1.64
CA LEU A 149 11.19 -13.82 2.80
C LEU A 149 11.87 -15.14 2.42
N GLN A 150 12.78 -15.61 3.25
CA GLN A 150 13.36 -16.93 3.13
C GLN A 150 12.52 -17.92 3.95
N LEU A 151 11.75 -18.79 3.25
CA LEU A 151 10.80 -19.69 3.88
C LEU A 151 11.47 -20.96 4.42
N LYS A 152 12.39 -21.55 3.65
CA LYS A 152 13.16 -22.74 4.04
C LYS A 152 14.64 -22.38 4.11
N LEU A 153 15.39 -23.07 4.95
CA LEU A 153 16.85 -23.03 4.98
C LEU A 153 17.43 -24.22 4.29
#